data_06a67879aede82683ac004c67de80a05
#
_entry.id   06a67879aede82683ac004c67de80a05
#
_cell.length_a   1.000
_cell.length_b   1.000
_cell.length_c   1.000
_cell.angle_alpha   90.00
_cell.angle_beta   90.00
_cell.angle_gamma   90.00
#
_symmetry.space_group_name_H-M   'P 1'
#
loop_
_entity.id
_entity.type
_entity.pdbx_description
1 polymer ?
#
loop_
_entity_poly.entity_id
_entity_poly.type
_entity_poly.pdbx_seq_one_letter_code
_entity_poly.pdbx_strand_id
1 'polypeptide(L)'
;MSPQLYWPIAQQPQSFPVLLNWWLSVNPKGRHVWPGLYTGRLGPDNWPVQEITDQIDLTRERGADGHVHFSFKTFLQNTKGINETLKGGHYREFALAPASPWLSKAPVPAPKSVRRTADGITFATPGSNVHFAVVFNDKKVVHIQSARAGRVTLPGNIRGQSGLEYGKLAFVDRAGVLGPAVEIPR
;
A
#
# COMPACT_ATOMS: atom_id res chain seq x y z
N MET A 1 11.45 9.60 -4.91
CA MET A 1 12.87 9.19 -5.01
C MET A 1 12.99 7.75 -4.52
N SER A 2 13.87 6.94 -5.13
CA SER A 2 14.09 5.56 -4.70
C SER A 2 15.60 5.31 -4.50
N PRO A 3 16.18 5.77 -3.38
CA PRO A 3 17.59 5.57 -3.10
C PRO A 3 17.88 4.09 -2.80
N GLN A 4 19.01 3.59 -3.28
CA GLN A 4 19.46 2.22 -3.02
C GLN A 4 20.12 2.15 -1.63
N LEU A 5 19.37 1.73 -0.62
CA LEU A 5 19.87 1.59 0.75
C LEU A 5 20.24 0.13 1.04
N TYR A 6 21.27 -0.38 0.35
CA TYR A 6 21.64 -1.80 0.32
C TYR A 6 22.63 -2.21 1.42
N TRP A 7 22.58 -1.56 2.57
CA TRP A 7 23.41 -1.83 3.74
C TRP A 7 22.60 -2.35 4.91
N PRO A 8 23.18 -3.22 5.75
CA PRO A 8 22.49 -3.71 6.93
C PRO A 8 22.32 -2.61 7.99
N ILE A 9 21.38 -2.84 8.90
CA ILE A 9 21.07 -1.92 9.99
C ILE A 9 22.29 -1.70 10.89
N ALA A 10 23.02 -2.76 11.19
CA ALA A 10 24.15 -2.72 12.12
C ALA A 10 25.47 -2.18 11.53
N GLN A 11 25.54 -1.94 10.22
CA GLN A 11 26.79 -1.51 9.57
C GLN A 11 27.09 -0.05 9.89
N GLN A 12 28.33 0.23 10.36
CA GLN A 12 28.84 1.58 10.54
C GLN A 12 29.93 1.87 9.51
N PRO A 13 30.04 3.12 9.00
CA PRO A 13 29.18 4.31 9.20
C PRO A 13 27.96 4.37 8.26
N GLN A 14 27.86 3.51 7.26
CA GLN A 14 26.83 3.53 6.19
C GLN A 14 25.66 2.59 6.53
N SER A 15 25.09 2.68 7.71
CA SER A 15 23.94 1.85 8.06
C SER A 15 22.66 2.28 7.34
N PHE A 16 21.75 1.33 7.12
CA PHE A 16 20.42 1.59 6.55
C PHE A 16 19.71 2.77 7.23
N PRO A 17 19.60 2.83 8.60
CA PRO A 17 18.90 3.93 9.27
C PRO A 17 19.58 5.30 9.11
N VAL A 18 20.92 5.35 9.05
CA VAL A 18 21.64 6.62 8.84
C VAL A 18 21.33 7.17 7.44
N LEU A 19 21.42 6.32 6.41
CA LEU A 19 21.14 6.72 5.05
C LEU A 19 19.66 7.09 4.84
N LEU A 20 18.74 6.33 5.43
CA LEU A 20 17.31 6.63 5.35
C LEU A 20 16.99 8.00 5.94
N ASN A 21 17.51 8.31 7.13
CA ASN A 21 17.34 9.63 7.75
C ASN A 21 17.86 10.75 6.88
N TRP A 22 19.02 10.57 6.29
CA TRP A 22 19.61 11.59 5.43
C TRP A 22 18.72 11.85 4.21
N TRP A 23 18.26 10.81 3.51
CA TRP A 23 17.38 10.95 2.35
C TRP A 23 16.04 11.63 2.69
N LEU A 24 15.47 11.34 3.85
CA LEU A 24 14.25 12.00 4.34
C LEU A 24 14.51 13.48 4.63
N SER A 25 15.66 13.82 5.22
CA SER A 25 16.01 15.21 5.57
C SER A 25 16.27 16.12 4.35
N VAL A 26 16.78 15.56 3.24
CA VAL A 26 17.07 16.32 2.02
C VAL A 26 15.91 16.32 1.01
N ASN A 27 14.67 16.26 1.50
CA ASN A 27 13.44 16.24 0.71
C ASN A 27 12.58 17.50 0.92
N PRO A 28 13.06 18.71 0.56
CA PRO A 28 12.38 19.98 0.86
C PRO A 28 11.04 20.14 0.14
N LYS A 29 10.79 19.36 -0.91
CA LYS A 29 9.54 19.39 -1.67
C LYS A 29 8.51 18.38 -1.17
N GLY A 30 8.79 17.61 -0.11
CA GLY A 30 7.89 16.58 0.41
C GLY A 30 7.48 15.56 -0.64
N ARG A 31 8.41 15.13 -1.51
CA ARG A 31 8.16 14.07 -2.49
C ARG A 31 8.35 12.71 -1.87
N HIS A 32 7.71 11.69 -2.45
CA HIS A 32 7.82 10.33 -1.95
C HIS A 32 9.27 9.84 -1.90
N VAL A 33 9.64 9.22 -0.79
CA VAL A 33 10.92 8.51 -0.59
C VAL A 33 10.61 7.03 -0.40
N TRP A 34 11.12 6.21 -1.32
CA TRP A 34 10.97 4.75 -1.30
C TRP A 34 12.34 4.09 -1.27
N PRO A 35 12.91 3.84 -0.07
CA PRO A 35 14.22 3.19 0.01
C PRO A 35 14.20 1.82 -0.65
N GLY A 36 15.27 1.51 -1.39
CA GLY A 36 15.53 0.19 -1.93
C GLY A 36 16.05 -0.73 -0.85
N LEU A 37 15.39 -1.87 -0.64
CA LEU A 37 15.79 -2.95 0.27
C LEU A 37 16.46 -4.05 -0.54
N TYR A 38 17.67 -4.49 -0.15
CA TYR A 38 18.37 -5.53 -0.88
C TYR A 38 17.96 -6.94 -0.42
N THR A 39 16.72 -7.34 -0.73
CA THR A 39 16.22 -8.70 -0.45
C THR A 39 17.05 -9.80 -1.08
N GLY A 40 17.78 -9.52 -2.16
CA GLY A 40 18.72 -10.46 -2.77
C GLY A 40 19.80 -10.98 -1.82
N ARG A 41 20.15 -10.23 -0.78
CA ARG A 41 21.12 -10.62 0.26
C ARG A 41 20.68 -11.78 1.15
N LEU A 42 19.40 -12.14 1.13
CA LEU A 42 18.91 -13.34 1.82
C LEU A 42 19.56 -14.63 1.32
N GLY A 43 20.02 -14.66 0.05
CA GLY A 43 20.71 -15.80 -0.54
C GLY A 43 22.23 -15.77 -0.31
N PRO A 44 23.02 -15.08 -1.16
CA PRO A 44 24.49 -15.18 -1.16
C PRO A 44 25.15 -14.70 0.13
N ASP A 45 24.68 -13.58 0.67
CA ASP A 45 25.24 -12.96 1.87
C ASP A 45 24.61 -13.46 3.16
N ASN A 46 23.70 -14.39 3.04
CA ASN A 46 23.04 -15.09 4.14
C ASN A 46 22.38 -14.17 5.20
N TRP A 47 21.85 -13.00 4.80
CA TRP A 47 21.10 -12.15 5.70
C TRP A 47 19.91 -12.92 6.31
N PRO A 48 19.58 -12.71 7.59
CA PRO A 48 18.35 -13.23 8.15
C PRO A 48 17.14 -12.50 7.55
N VAL A 49 15.98 -13.15 7.49
CA VAL A 49 14.73 -12.50 7.05
C VAL A 49 14.39 -11.31 7.95
N GLN A 50 14.75 -11.40 9.23
CA GLN A 50 14.56 -10.34 10.21
C GLN A 50 15.21 -9.01 9.78
N GLU A 51 16.37 -9.03 9.13
CA GLU A 51 17.01 -7.81 8.63
C GLU A 51 16.08 -7.05 7.66
N ILE A 52 15.38 -7.77 6.77
CA ILE A 52 14.46 -7.16 5.82
C ILE A 52 13.19 -6.64 6.52
N THR A 53 12.65 -7.40 7.48
CA THR A 53 11.46 -6.96 8.22
C THR A 53 11.76 -5.74 9.09
N ASP A 54 12.91 -5.69 9.74
CA ASP A 54 13.34 -4.54 10.55
C ASP A 54 13.58 -3.29 9.68
N GLN A 55 14.14 -3.46 8.47
CA GLN A 55 14.26 -2.36 7.50
C GLN A 55 12.89 -1.84 7.06
N ILE A 56 11.87 -2.71 6.89
CA ILE A 56 10.49 -2.29 6.61
C ILE A 56 9.92 -1.50 7.79
N ASP A 57 10.10 -1.98 9.02
CA ASP A 57 9.64 -1.29 10.22
C ASP A 57 10.28 0.09 10.37
N LEU A 58 11.59 0.20 10.26
CA LEU A 58 12.31 1.47 10.26
C LEU A 58 11.83 2.43 9.16
N THR A 59 11.54 1.90 7.97
CA THR A 59 11.01 2.70 6.86
C THR A 59 9.68 3.34 7.22
N ARG A 60 8.79 2.57 7.85
CA ARG A 60 7.46 3.04 8.30
C ARG A 60 7.56 4.00 9.49
N GLU A 61 8.34 3.65 10.51
CA GLU A 61 8.55 4.46 11.71
C GLU A 61 9.09 5.86 11.39
N ARG A 62 9.95 5.96 10.38
CA ARG A 62 10.56 7.22 9.96
C ARG A 62 9.74 8.00 8.93
N GLY A 63 8.57 7.51 8.57
CA GLY A 63 7.63 8.20 7.70
C GLY A 63 8.04 8.24 6.23
N ALA A 64 8.83 7.26 5.75
CA ALA A 64 8.97 7.05 4.32
C ALA A 64 7.68 6.47 3.73
N ASP A 65 7.39 6.80 2.48
CA ASP A 65 6.08 6.53 1.86
C ASP A 65 5.90 5.08 1.41
N GLY A 66 6.93 4.26 1.50
CA GLY A 66 6.96 2.87 1.09
C GLY A 66 8.40 2.42 0.84
N HIS A 67 8.59 1.30 0.17
CA HIS A 67 9.91 0.77 -0.16
C HIS A 67 9.87 -0.06 -1.45
N VAL A 68 11.05 -0.38 -1.98
CA VAL A 68 11.22 -1.18 -3.20
C VAL A 68 12.17 -2.34 -2.91
N HIS A 69 11.75 -3.57 -3.21
CA HIS A 69 12.60 -4.74 -3.04
C HIS A 69 13.50 -4.98 -4.26
N PHE A 70 14.77 -5.19 -4.04
CA PHE A 70 15.71 -5.65 -5.04
C PHE A 70 16.27 -7.03 -4.63
N SER A 71 15.95 -8.10 -5.36
CA SER A 71 15.16 -8.14 -6.56
C SER A 71 13.98 -9.13 -6.44
N PHE A 72 13.08 -9.12 -7.43
CA PHE A 72 11.93 -10.03 -7.48
C PHE A 72 12.30 -11.52 -7.50
N LYS A 73 13.52 -11.87 -7.95
CA LYS A 73 14.03 -13.25 -7.94
C LYS A 73 13.91 -13.93 -6.57
N THR A 74 14.20 -13.19 -5.49
CA THR A 74 14.11 -13.69 -4.11
C THR A 74 12.70 -14.16 -3.75
N PHE A 75 11.68 -13.44 -4.23
CA PHE A 75 10.28 -13.80 -4.04
C PHE A 75 9.85 -14.99 -4.91
N LEU A 76 10.31 -15.07 -6.16
CA LEU A 76 10.07 -16.25 -7.01
C LEU A 76 10.64 -17.53 -6.41
N GLN A 77 11.80 -17.45 -5.78
CA GLN A 77 12.48 -18.56 -5.13
C GLN A 77 12.00 -18.81 -3.71
N ASN A 78 11.17 -17.92 -3.17
CA ASN A 78 10.75 -17.92 -1.76
C ASN A 78 11.91 -18.12 -0.77
N THR A 79 13.01 -17.42 -1.02
CA THR A 79 14.25 -17.59 -0.26
C THR A 79 14.00 -17.37 1.23
N LYS A 80 14.32 -18.36 2.05
CA LYS A 80 14.11 -18.37 3.51
C LYS A 80 12.66 -18.11 3.96
N GLY A 81 11.66 -18.42 3.13
CA GLY A 81 10.25 -18.21 3.49
C GLY A 81 9.83 -16.74 3.55
N ILE A 82 10.50 -15.87 2.79
CA ILE A 82 10.19 -14.42 2.80
C ILE A 82 8.74 -14.13 2.42
N ASN A 83 8.14 -14.91 1.52
CA ASN A 83 6.76 -14.69 1.09
C ASN A 83 5.76 -14.90 2.23
N GLU A 84 5.91 -16.00 2.99
CA GLU A 84 5.05 -16.30 4.13
C GLU A 84 5.23 -15.29 5.25
N THR A 85 6.48 -14.91 5.53
CA THR A 85 6.81 -13.90 6.54
C THR A 85 6.12 -12.56 6.23
N LEU A 86 6.25 -12.07 5.00
CA LEU A 86 5.65 -10.78 4.63
C LEU A 86 4.11 -10.85 4.53
N LYS A 87 3.55 -11.92 3.93
CA LYS A 87 2.10 -12.11 3.84
C LYS A 87 1.43 -12.27 5.20
N GLY A 88 2.08 -12.98 6.12
CA GLY A 88 1.58 -13.17 7.49
C GLY A 88 1.74 -11.94 8.38
N GLY A 89 2.66 -11.03 8.03
CA GLY A 89 3.02 -9.84 8.80
C GLY A 89 2.79 -8.52 8.05
N HIS A 90 3.87 -7.93 7.56
CA HIS A 90 3.91 -6.56 7.01
C HIS A 90 2.98 -6.30 5.81
N TYR A 91 2.63 -7.33 5.03
CA TYR A 91 1.76 -7.24 3.85
C TYR A 91 0.44 -7.98 3.99
N ARG A 92 0.03 -8.26 5.22
CA ARG A 92 -1.24 -8.94 5.51
C ARG A 92 -2.46 -8.10 5.09
N GLU A 93 -2.37 -6.79 5.20
CA GLU A 93 -3.46 -5.86 4.92
C GLU A 93 -3.23 -5.13 3.59
N PHE A 94 -4.31 -4.75 2.92
CA PHE A 94 -4.22 -3.91 1.73
C PHE A 94 -3.68 -2.53 2.09
N ALA A 95 -2.81 -1.98 1.26
CA ALA A 95 -2.33 -0.60 1.37
C ALA A 95 -2.73 0.20 0.13
N LEU A 96 -3.10 1.45 0.32
CA LEU A 96 -3.22 2.40 -0.76
C LEU A 96 -1.82 2.92 -1.14
N ALA A 97 -1.61 3.15 -2.44
CA ALA A 97 -0.44 3.89 -2.87
C ALA A 97 -0.47 5.29 -2.25
N PRO A 98 0.66 5.82 -1.78
CA PRO A 98 0.73 7.17 -1.24
C PRO A 98 0.22 8.20 -2.24
N ALA A 99 -0.58 9.15 -1.77
CA ALA A 99 -1.13 10.19 -2.62
C ALA A 99 -0.06 11.15 -3.13
N SER A 100 -0.10 11.46 -4.43
CA SER A 100 0.71 12.49 -5.07
C SER A 100 -0.14 13.72 -5.40
N PRO A 101 -0.59 14.52 -4.40
CA PRO A 101 -1.57 15.59 -4.61
C PRO A 101 -1.10 16.66 -5.59
N TRP A 102 0.20 16.83 -5.75
CA TRP A 102 0.80 17.73 -6.75
C TRP A 102 0.56 17.29 -8.22
N LEU A 103 0.09 16.04 -8.44
CA LEU A 103 -0.28 15.52 -9.76
C LEU A 103 -1.80 15.48 -9.97
N SER A 104 -2.59 15.66 -8.92
CA SER A 104 -4.05 15.68 -9.02
C SER A 104 -4.52 17.01 -9.60
N LYS A 105 -5.38 16.95 -10.61
CA LYS A 105 -5.85 18.13 -11.37
C LYS A 105 -7.25 18.61 -10.94
N ALA A 106 -7.99 17.75 -10.24
CA ALA A 106 -9.36 18.04 -9.85
C ALA A 106 -9.71 17.29 -8.55
N PRO A 107 -10.63 17.81 -7.73
CA PRO A 107 -11.11 17.11 -6.57
C PRO A 107 -11.71 15.74 -6.93
N VAL A 108 -11.43 14.74 -6.13
CA VAL A 108 -12.03 13.41 -6.28
C VAL A 108 -13.45 13.45 -5.70
N PRO A 109 -14.50 13.13 -6.47
CA PRO A 109 -15.88 13.22 -5.99
C PRO A 109 -16.19 12.09 -4.99
N ALA A 110 -17.20 12.32 -4.15
CA ALA A 110 -17.80 11.26 -3.37
C ALA A 110 -18.57 10.26 -4.25
N PRO A 111 -18.63 8.97 -3.92
CA PRO A 111 -19.50 7.99 -4.58
C PRO A 111 -20.98 8.39 -4.45
N LYS A 112 -21.77 8.21 -5.53
CA LYS A 112 -23.22 8.49 -5.57
C LYS A 112 -24.00 7.22 -5.84
N SER A 113 -25.28 7.18 -5.43
CA SER A 113 -26.18 6.04 -5.68
C SER A 113 -25.62 4.70 -5.20
N VAL A 114 -24.92 4.71 -4.07
CA VAL A 114 -24.30 3.50 -3.52
C VAL A 114 -25.39 2.54 -3.04
N ARG A 115 -25.30 1.29 -3.47
CA ARG A 115 -26.21 0.20 -3.09
C ARG A 115 -25.45 -1.09 -2.86
N ARG A 116 -25.84 -1.83 -1.84
CA ARG A 116 -25.36 -3.21 -1.61
C ARG A 116 -26.08 -4.18 -2.54
N THR A 117 -25.35 -5.18 -3.03
CA THR A 117 -25.89 -6.30 -3.82
C THR A 117 -25.39 -7.62 -3.23
N ALA A 118 -25.95 -8.74 -3.68
CA ALA A 118 -25.52 -10.07 -3.24
C ALA A 118 -24.01 -10.30 -3.47
N ASP A 119 -23.45 -9.72 -4.55
CA ASP A 119 -22.05 -9.94 -4.95
C ASP A 119 -21.10 -8.81 -4.61
N GLY A 120 -21.61 -7.70 -4.04
CA GLY A 120 -20.77 -6.56 -3.73
C GLY A 120 -21.51 -5.24 -3.62
N ILE A 121 -21.03 -4.23 -4.30
CA ILE A 121 -21.50 -2.85 -4.18
C ILE A 121 -21.63 -2.25 -5.58
N THR A 122 -22.76 -1.60 -5.86
CA THR A 122 -22.96 -0.78 -7.08
C THR A 122 -23.01 0.70 -6.73
N PHE A 123 -22.66 1.54 -7.69
CA PHE A 123 -22.67 3.01 -7.57
C PHE A 123 -22.79 3.65 -8.94
N ALA A 124 -23.16 4.93 -9.00
CA ALA A 124 -23.17 5.67 -10.25
C ALA A 124 -21.74 5.74 -10.84
N THR A 125 -21.57 5.40 -12.11
CA THR A 125 -20.28 5.43 -12.80
C THR A 125 -19.63 6.81 -12.64
N PRO A 126 -18.43 6.89 -12.07
CA PRO A 126 -17.77 8.16 -11.84
C PRO A 126 -17.19 8.75 -13.12
N GLY A 127 -16.83 10.03 -13.08
CA GLY A 127 -16.10 10.69 -14.14
C GLY A 127 -14.69 10.11 -14.39
N SER A 128 -14.07 10.50 -15.48
CA SER A 128 -12.77 9.96 -15.95
C SER A 128 -11.58 10.24 -15.02
N ASN A 129 -11.69 11.16 -14.08
CA ASN A 129 -10.67 11.45 -13.06
C ASN A 129 -10.62 10.40 -11.94
N VAL A 130 -11.65 9.57 -11.78
CA VAL A 130 -11.68 8.48 -10.80
C VAL A 130 -11.07 7.22 -11.41
N HIS A 131 -10.20 6.55 -10.68
CA HIS A 131 -9.51 5.36 -11.13
C HIS A 131 -9.92 4.10 -10.37
N PHE A 132 -9.94 4.17 -9.03
CA PHE A 132 -10.30 3.06 -8.17
C PHE A 132 -11.47 3.40 -7.25
N ALA A 133 -12.22 2.36 -6.89
CA ALA A 133 -13.13 2.32 -5.76
C ALA A 133 -12.47 1.53 -4.63
N VAL A 134 -12.50 2.08 -3.43
CA VAL A 134 -11.89 1.52 -2.22
C VAL A 134 -12.96 1.28 -1.19
N VAL A 135 -13.04 0.05 -0.71
CA VAL A 135 -13.96 -0.36 0.35
C VAL A 135 -13.21 -0.43 1.67
N PHE A 136 -13.79 0.17 2.69
CA PHE A 136 -13.24 0.20 4.05
C PHE A 136 -14.15 -0.54 5.02
N ASN A 137 -13.52 -1.20 5.98
CA ASN A 137 -14.12 -1.61 7.23
C ASN A 137 -13.47 -0.76 8.33
N ASP A 138 -14.23 0.12 8.93
CA ASP A 138 -13.71 1.19 9.81
C ASP A 138 -12.63 2.01 9.09
N LYS A 139 -11.37 1.93 9.52
CA LYS A 139 -10.22 2.62 8.90
C LYS A 139 -9.38 1.73 7.99
N LYS A 140 -9.68 0.43 7.94
CA LYS A 140 -8.90 -0.54 7.17
C LYS A 140 -9.41 -0.69 5.75
N VAL A 141 -8.51 -0.68 4.79
CA VAL A 141 -8.84 -1.03 3.40
C VAL A 141 -9.07 -2.54 3.33
N VAL A 142 -10.26 -2.93 2.90
CA VAL A 142 -10.62 -4.35 2.73
C VAL A 142 -10.68 -4.79 1.28
N HIS A 143 -10.90 -3.85 0.35
CA HIS A 143 -10.88 -4.17 -1.08
C HIS A 143 -10.61 -2.92 -1.93
N ILE A 144 -9.92 -3.13 -3.07
CA ILE A 144 -9.63 -2.10 -4.07
C ILE A 144 -9.95 -2.68 -5.43
N GLN A 145 -10.74 -1.96 -6.23
CA GLN A 145 -11.08 -2.38 -7.59
C GLN A 145 -11.23 -1.16 -8.52
N SER A 146 -11.08 -1.34 -9.82
CA SER A 146 -11.36 -0.29 -10.80
C SER A 146 -12.81 0.23 -10.65
N ALA A 147 -12.96 1.55 -10.59
CA ALA A 147 -14.28 2.20 -10.44
C ALA A 147 -15.06 2.30 -11.76
N ARG A 148 -14.43 1.99 -12.92
CA ARG A 148 -14.98 2.23 -14.26
C ARG A 148 -16.27 1.46 -14.56
N ALA A 149 -16.44 0.29 -13.94
CA ALA A 149 -17.63 -0.54 -14.14
C ALA A 149 -18.86 -0.12 -13.34
N GLY A 150 -18.78 0.92 -12.50
CA GLY A 150 -19.86 1.32 -11.60
C GLY A 150 -20.20 0.28 -10.52
N ARG A 151 -19.30 -0.67 -10.31
CA ARG A 151 -19.46 -1.74 -9.32
C ARG A 151 -18.14 -2.21 -8.74
N VAL A 152 -18.19 -2.75 -7.54
CA VAL A 152 -17.13 -3.53 -6.88
C VAL A 152 -17.69 -4.92 -6.60
N THR A 153 -17.01 -5.95 -7.06
CA THR A 153 -17.31 -7.35 -6.71
C THR A 153 -16.45 -7.77 -5.54
N LEU A 154 -17.07 -8.13 -4.45
CA LEU A 154 -16.34 -8.52 -3.24
C LEU A 154 -16.01 -10.02 -3.27
N PRO A 155 -14.76 -10.43 -2.99
CA PRO A 155 -14.39 -11.83 -2.87
C PRO A 155 -15.22 -12.58 -1.81
N GLY A 156 -15.44 -13.89 -2.01
CA GLY A 156 -16.28 -14.70 -1.13
C GLY A 156 -15.83 -14.71 0.33
N ASN A 157 -14.52 -14.70 0.57
CA ASN A 157 -13.94 -14.63 1.91
C ASN A 157 -14.22 -13.29 2.62
N ILE A 158 -14.55 -12.23 1.89
CA ILE A 158 -14.95 -10.94 2.44
C ILE A 158 -16.48 -10.90 2.60
N ARG A 159 -17.24 -11.52 1.70
CA ARG A 159 -18.72 -11.57 1.74
C ARG A 159 -19.27 -12.36 2.91
N GLY A 160 -18.60 -13.44 3.32
CA GLY A 160 -19.09 -14.41 4.30
C GLY A 160 -18.61 -14.20 5.73
N GLN A 161 -17.78 -13.21 6.03
CA GLN A 161 -17.35 -12.95 7.40
C GLN A 161 -18.44 -12.19 8.16
N SER A 162 -19.16 -12.90 9.01
CA SER A 162 -20.03 -12.30 10.02
C SER A 162 -19.18 -11.37 10.91
N GLY A 163 -19.44 -10.06 10.83
CA GLY A 163 -18.69 -9.02 11.55
C GLY A 163 -17.84 -8.09 10.67
N LEU A 164 -17.60 -8.39 9.39
CA LEU A 164 -17.13 -7.41 8.42
C LEU A 164 -18.33 -6.61 7.89
N GLU A 165 -18.85 -5.71 8.73
CA GLU A 165 -19.71 -4.64 8.22
C GLU A 165 -18.83 -3.73 7.35
N TYR A 166 -19.01 -3.81 6.02
CA TYR A 166 -18.41 -2.85 5.09
C TYR A 166 -18.98 -1.49 5.43
N GLY A 167 -18.16 -0.63 6.04
CA GLY A 167 -18.64 0.66 6.47
C GLY A 167 -18.71 1.66 5.33
N LYS A 168 -17.64 1.78 4.52
CA LYS A 168 -17.49 2.95 3.65
C LYS A 168 -16.93 2.60 2.29
N LEU A 169 -17.35 3.39 1.29
CA LEU A 169 -16.82 3.42 -0.07
C LEU A 169 -16.25 4.80 -0.36
N ALA A 170 -15.06 4.86 -0.92
CA ALA A 170 -14.47 6.09 -1.46
C ALA A 170 -13.87 5.86 -2.85
N PHE A 171 -13.65 6.93 -3.57
CA PHE A 171 -12.94 6.92 -4.85
C PHE A 171 -11.51 7.41 -4.69
N VAL A 172 -10.63 6.92 -5.58
CA VAL A 172 -9.24 7.33 -5.69
C VAL A 172 -8.93 7.70 -7.13
N ASP A 173 -8.22 8.79 -7.35
CA ASP A 173 -7.74 9.20 -8.67
C ASP A 173 -6.44 8.50 -9.06
N ARG A 174 -5.89 8.84 -10.24
CA ARG A 174 -4.61 8.30 -10.73
C ARG A 174 -3.40 8.75 -9.93
N ALA A 175 -3.52 9.85 -9.20
CA ALA A 175 -2.47 10.38 -8.35
C ALA A 175 -2.51 9.78 -6.92
N GLY A 176 -3.39 8.81 -6.66
CA GLY A 176 -3.57 8.20 -5.35
C GLY A 176 -4.36 9.07 -4.37
N VAL A 177 -4.92 10.19 -4.81
CA VAL A 177 -5.70 11.09 -3.93
C VAL A 177 -7.05 10.45 -3.63
N LEU A 178 -7.32 10.27 -2.34
CA LEU A 178 -8.58 9.72 -1.83
C LEU A 178 -9.62 10.82 -1.72
N GLY A 179 -10.80 10.59 -2.29
CA GLY A 179 -11.97 11.43 -2.14
C GLY A 179 -12.76 11.17 -0.85
N PRO A 180 -13.84 11.93 -0.62
CA PRO A 180 -14.70 11.70 0.53
C PRO A 180 -15.32 10.30 0.52
N ALA A 181 -15.31 9.65 1.68
CA ALA A 181 -15.95 8.36 1.86
C ALA A 181 -17.43 8.51 2.18
N VAL A 182 -18.25 7.59 1.69
CA VAL A 182 -19.69 7.51 1.99
C VAL A 182 -20.01 6.17 2.64
N GLU A 183 -21.03 6.16 3.49
CA GLU A 183 -21.52 4.91 4.09
C GLU A 183 -22.12 3.99 3.01
N ILE A 184 -21.87 2.70 3.12
CA ILE A 184 -22.52 1.68 2.29
C ILE A 184 -23.80 1.27 3.00
N PRO A 185 -25.00 1.47 2.38
CA PRO A 185 -26.26 1.09 3.00
C PRO A 185 -26.28 -0.39 3.42
N ARG A 186 -26.98 -0.69 4.52
CA ARG A 186 -27.20 -2.06 5.01
C ARG A 186 -28.13 -2.85 4.10
#